data_9df152877a3ddc025a9846f8d9539f11
#
_entry.id   9df152877a3ddc025a9846f8d9539f11
#
_cell.length_a   1.000
_cell.length_b   1.000
_cell.length_c   1.000
_cell.angle_alpha   90.00
_cell.angle_beta   90.00
_cell.angle_gamma   90.00
#
_symmetry.space_group_name_H-M   'P 1'
#
loop_
_entity.id
_entity.type
_entity.pdbx_description
1 polymer ?
#
loop_
_entity_poly.entity_id
_entity_poly.type
_entity_poly.pdbx_seq_one_letter_code
_entity_poly.pdbx_strand_id
1 'polypeptide(L)'
;MIKLPFAPSFPGEGENENFVLSMLPKKSTEMIKAAGALLHYFSRRVSPVELFPSDPSVRIVDIQFHNRFKYVFIDQQTLFCLQIFGSFTRGNILKCGDVKVAEANNGQILYGYLNNCVTSRGSRLLFRWLRCPLKDEKEVLTRLNTVEFLSKPENRGLLQTIRGTLKRIGDIPRILFQMKISAASPNEWRTFLKSLHAMNELLGLCSPHAVLVAISEEDRQQSNVENTPRLLIPRLLDKVIQTIDVGSTSQHKRFVVRQGKHDWLDEWKQVYRCLPDILSRFAEHELGKLRGYIDACGLIYFPLVGFLLQIPSAQVVEELTELGLQYIFSNGDLVYYRTETTQELDRRYGDVMYAILDAETSIMHEVQDEILSSTRPLLDCHAFATKLDCLCALTVAAIQMNGTKPQFTSENTIRIKNGRHALYEATSPGYRSNSFASSSDKKRITLVSGPNASGKTMYLKEVRSFNQN
;
A
#
# COMPACT_ATOMS: atom_id res chain seq x y z
N MET A 1 -4.77 8.01 -34.00
CA MET A 1 -3.41 8.36 -33.55
C MET A 1 -3.54 8.77 -32.11
N ILE A 2 -2.98 7.98 -31.17
CA ILE A 2 -3.08 8.27 -29.74
C ILE A 2 -1.79 9.02 -29.38
N LYS A 3 -1.90 10.33 -29.07
CA LYS A 3 -0.78 11.08 -28.46
C LYS A 3 -0.61 10.57 -27.03
N LEU A 4 0.51 9.90 -26.78
CA LEU A 4 0.91 9.52 -25.42
C LEU A 4 1.54 10.74 -24.74
N PRO A 5 1.12 11.11 -23.52
CA PRO A 5 1.73 12.21 -22.78
C PRO A 5 3.08 11.76 -22.22
N PHE A 6 4.17 12.20 -22.84
CA PHE A 6 5.53 11.98 -22.35
C PHE A 6 6.07 13.19 -21.57
N ALA A 7 7.02 12.90 -20.68
CA ALA A 7 7.68 13.91 -19.86
C ALA A 7 8.43 14.96 -20.70
N PRO A 8 8.51 16.23 -20.25
CA PRO A 8 9.05 17.36 -21.03
C PRO A 8 10.58 17.36 -21.25
N SER A 9 11.26 16.24 -21.04
CA SER A 9 12.72 16.13 -21.20
C SER A 9 13.18 15.26 -22.39
N PHE A 10 12.28 14.88 -23.30
CA PHE A 10 12.64 14.11 -24.50
C PHE A 10 12.57 14.98 -25.76
N PRO A 11 13.53 14.80 -26.69
CA PRO A 11 13.55 15.59 -27.93
C PRO A 11 12.40 15.19 -28.88
N GLY A 12 11.82 16.16 -29.55
CA GLY A 12 10.92 16.15 -30.70
C GLY A 12 9.78 15.12 -30.79
N GLU A 13 8.57 15.56 -31.18
CA GLU A 13 7.36 14.71 -31.27
C GLU A 13 7.52 13.45 -32.15
N GLY A 14 8.38 13.45 -33.17
CA GLY A 14 8.63 12.29 -34.05
C GLY A 14 9.58 11.23 -33.48
N GLU A 15 10.47 11.59 -32.57
CA GLU A 15 11.41 10.66 -31.93
C GLU A 15 10.74 9.83 -30.83
N ASN A 16 9.72 10.39 -30.17
CA ASN A 16 8.96 9.71 -29.12
C ASN A 16 8.09 8.55 -29.67
N GLU A 17 7.50 8.71 -30.86
CA GLU A 17 6.75 7.63 -31.51
C GLU A 17 7.66 6.45 -31.88
N ASN A 18 8.85 6.74 -32.41
CA ASN A 18 9.84 5.71 -32.76
C ASN A 18 10.41 5.02 -31.53
N PHE A 19 10.62 5.73 -30.42
CA PHE A 19 11.09 5.15 -29.17
C PHE A 19 10.07 4.16 -28.57
N VAL A 20 8.80 4.53 -28.49
CA VAL A 20 7.72 3.64 -28.03
C VAL A 20 7.55 2.45 -28.96
N LEU A 21 7.59 2.67 -30.28
CA LEU A 21 7.51 1.60 -31.28
C LEU A 21 8.73 0.67 -31.24
N SER A 22 9.92 1.17 -30.86
CA SER A 22 11.11 0.33 -30.69
C SER A 22 11.05 -0.56 -29.45
N MET A 23 10.35 -0.13 -28.40
CA MET A 23 10.12 -0.89 -27.19
C MET A 23 9.02 -1.96 -27.33
N LEU A 24 8.16 -1.85 -28.36
CA LEU A 24 7.07 -2.79 -28.60
C LEU A 24 7.50 -3.88 -29.60
N PRO A 25 7.24 -5.18 -29.34
CA PRO A 25 7.56 -6.22 -30.30
C PRO A 25 6.73 -6.03 -31.56
N LYS A 26 7.40 -5.80 -32.68
CA LYS A 26 6.81 -5.50 -34.01
C LYS A 26 5.78 -6.53 -34.51
N LYS A 27 5.62 -7.67 -33.83
CA LYS A 27 4.81 -8.82 -34.26
C LYS A 27 3.41 -8.93 -33.63
N SER A 28 3.01 -8.08 -32.70
CA SER A 28 1.70 -8.23 -32.03
C SER A 28 0.88 -6.96 -32.01
N THR A 29 0.24 -6.68 -33.14
CA THR A 29 -0.75 -5.58 -33.29
C THR A 29 -1.86 -5.62 -32.25
N GLU A 30 -2.31 -6.81 -31.84
CA GLU A 30 -3.35 -6.99 -30.82
C GLU A 30 -2.91 -6.54 -29.43
N MET A 31 -1.64 -6.75 -29.08
CA MET A 31 -1.09 -6.29 -27.80
C MET A 31 -1.00 -4.75 -27.77
N ILE A 32 -0.58 -4.13 -28.88
CA ILE A 32 -0.53 -2.66 -29.02
C ILE A 32 -1.92 -2.06 -28.91
N LYS A 33 -2.93 -2.65 -29.57
CA LYS A 33 -4.32 -2.22 -29.48
C LYS A 33 -4.87 -2.33 -28.07
N ALA A 34 -4.59 -3.45 -27.37
CA ALA A 34 -5.02 -3.67 -25.99
C ALA A 34 -4.36 -2.68 -25.02
N ALA A 35 -3.06 -2.42 -25.15
CA ALA A 35 -2.36 -1.42 -24.37
C ALA A 35 -2.90 -0.01 -24.61
N GLY A 36 -3.14 0.36 -25.89
CA GLY A 36 -3.75 1.63 -26.26
C GLY A 36 -5.16 1.82 -25.69
N ALA A 37 -6.00 0.79 -25.75
CA ALA A 37 -7.32 0.82 -25.14
C ALA A 37 -7.27 0.98 -23.62
N LEU A 38 -6.34 0.30 -22.96
CA LEU A 38 -6.13 0.42 -21.52
C LEU A 38 -5.69 1.84 -21.14
N LEU A 39 -4.72 2.39 -21.85
CA LEU A 39 -4.23 3.76 -21.62
C LEU A 39 -5.33 4.80 -21.84
N HIS A 40 -6.13 4.63 -22.90
CA HIS A 40 -7.29 5.49 -23.16
C HIS A 40 -8.35 5.40 -22.06
N TYR A 41 -8.60 4.21 -21.54
CA TYR A 41 -9.51 4.01 -20.40
C TYR A 41 -8.98 4.72 -19.14
N PHE A 42 -7.68 4.58 -18.83
CA PHE A 42 -7.07 5.25 -17.68
C PHE A 42 -7.08 6.76 -17.82
N SER A 43 -6.75 7.31 -18.99
CA SER A 43 -6.75 8.76 -19.21
C SER A 43 -8.13 9.39 -19.00
N ARG A 44 -9.21 8.67 -19.34
CA ARG A 44 -10.58 9.14 -19.11
C ARG A 44 -11.07 9.01 -17.67
N ARG A 45 -10.60 7.98 -16.94
CA ARG A 45 -11.09 7.70 -15.57
C ARG A 45 -10.25 8.34 -14.48
N VAL A 46 -8.97 8.55 -14.72
CA VAL A 46 -8.02 9.10 -13.74
C VAL A 46 -7.87 10.61 -13.91
N SER A 47 -8.44 11.21 -14.94
CA SER A 47 -8.56 12.66 -15.05
C SER A 47 -9.65 13.15 -14.06
N PRO A 48 -9.30 13.61 -12.84
CA PRO A 48 -10.29 14.24 -12.01
C PRO A 48 -10.48 15.67 -12.52
N VAL A 49 -11.72 15.97 -12.85
CA VAL A 49 -12.27 17.31 -12.95
C VAL A 49 -11.39 18.36 -13.65
N GLU A 50 -11.92 18.92 -14.69
CA GLU A 50 -11.52 19.97 -15.63
C GLU A 50 -10.86 21.26 -15.05
N LEU A 51 -10.20 21.21 -13.90
CA LEU A 51 -9.61 22.40 -13.26
C LEU A 51 -8.25 22.80 -13.83
N PHE A 52 -7.51 21.89 -14.48
CA PHE A 52 -6.23 22.22 -15.12
C PHE A 52 -6.04 21.44 -16.43
N PRO A 53 -6.36 22.03 -17.60
CA PRO A 53 -6.28 21.34 -18.88
C PRO A 53 -4.87 21.05 -19.41
N SER A 54 -3.82 21.43 -18.71
CA SER A 54 -2.42 21.38 -19.18
C SER A 54 -1.54 20.28 -18.58
N ASP A 55 -2.03 19.49 -17.61
CA ASP A 55 -1.20 18.47 -16.98
C ASP A 55 -1.73 17.05 -17.28
N PRO A 56 -0.99 16.23 -18.04
CA PRO A 56 -1.42 14.87 -18.32
C PRO A 56 -1.40 14.04 -17.02
N SER A 57 -2.56 13.75 -16.49
CA SER A 57 -2.80 13.13 -15.19
C SER A 57 -2.22 11.72 -15.01
N VAL A 58 -1.73 11.08 -16.07
CA VAL A 58 -1.11 9.74 -16.02
C VAL A 58 0.23 9.76 -16.74
N ARG A 59 1.31 9.65 -15.97
CA ARG A 59 2.67 9.55 -16.50
C ARG A 59 3.08 8.09 -16.57
N ILE A 60 3.38 7.60 -17.79
CA ILE A 60 3.95 6.25 -17.96
C ILE A 60 5.43 6.33 -17.60
N VAL A 61 5.83 5.60 -16.56
CA VAL A 61 7.22 5.59 -16.06
C VAL A 61 8.04 4.52 -16.76
N ASP A 62 7.42 3.37 -17.10
CA ASP A 62 8.12 2.24 -17.71
C ASP A 62 7.13 1.29 -18.40
N ILE A 63 7.60 0.60 -19.44
CA ILE A 63 6.89 -0.46 -20.15
C ILE A 63 7.72 -1.73 -20.05
N GLN A 64 7.25 -2.70 -19.26
CA GLN A 64 7.93 -3.97 -19.07
C GLN A 64 7.24 -5.09 -19.86
N PHE A 65 8.03 -5.87 -20.56
CA PHE A 65 7.56 -7.06 -21.23
C PHE A 65 7.51 -8.25 -20.29
N HIS A 66 6.30 -8.75 -20.03
CA HIS A 66 6.14 -10.06 -19.41
C HIS A 66 6.25 -11.15 -20.48
N ASN A 67 7.38 -11.86 -20.48
CA ASN A 67 7.56 -13.00 -21.36
C ASN A 67 6.65 -14.16 -20.91
N ARG A 68 5.62 -14.48 -21.73
CA ARG A 68 4.70 -15.59 -21.46
C ARG A 68 5.39 -16.94 -21.35
N PHE A 69 6.56 -17.10 -22.00
CA PHE A 69 7.35 -18.33 -21.96
C PHE A 69 8.02 -18.60 -20.61
N LYS A 70 8.06 -17.63 -19.70
CA LYS A 70 8.53 -17.81 -18.32
C LYS A 70 7.53 -18.56 -17.43
N TYR A 71 6.30 -18.73 -17.88
CA TYR A 71 5.22 -19.34 -17.08
C TYR A 71 4.67 -20.60 -17.75
N VAL A 72 4.22 -21.53 -16.93
CA VAL A 72 3.45 -22.68 -17.38
C VAL A 72 1.99 -22.26 -17.50
N PHE A 73 1.40 -22.49 -18.67
CA PHE A 73 -0.02 -22.25 -18.87
C PHE A 73 -0.81 -23.46 -18.41
N ILE A 74 -1.73 -23.24 -17.47
CA ILE A 74 -2.68 -24.25 -16.98
C ILE A 74 -4.07 -23.79 -17.38
N ASP A 75 -4.81 -24.63 -18.09
CA ASP A 75 -6.19 -24.36 -18.47
C ASP A 75 -7.14 -24.37 -17.26
N GLN A 76 -8.25 -23.65 -17.38
CA GLN A 76 -9.20 -23.49 -16.28
C GLN A 76 -9.82 -24.82 -15.83
N GLN A 77 -10.02 -25.75 -16.77
CA GLN A 77 -10.59 -27.05 -16.47
C GLN A 77 -9.63 -27.91 -15.63
N THR A 78 -8.33 -27.85 -15.93
CA THR A 78 -7.29 -28.48 -15.13
C THR A 78 -7.19 -27.90 -13.72
N LEU A 79 -7.21 -26.57 -13.58
CA LEU A 79 -7.23 -25.91 -12.26
C LEU A 79 -8.44 -26.34 -11.41
N PHE A 80 -9.59 -26.51 -12.04
CA PHE A 80 -10.80 -27.01 -11.39
C PHE A 80 -10.68 -28.48 -11.01
N CYS A 81 -10.24 -29.35 -11.94
CA CYS A 81 -10.11 -30.79 -11.70
C CYS A 81 -9.11 -31.10 -10.58
N LEU A 82 -8.02 -30.30 -10.47
CA LEU A 82 -7.02 -30.43 -9.40
C LEU A 82 -7.45 -29.76 -8.09
N GLN A 83 -8.63 -29.14 -8.06
CA GLN A 83 -9.13 -28.43 -6.88
C GLN A 83 -8.15 -27.34 -6.36
N ILE A 84 -7.40 -26.72 -7.27
CA ILE A 84 -6.47 -25.65 -6.90
C ILE A 84 -7.26 -24.42 -6.43
N PHE A 85 -8.34 -24.08 -7.15
CA PHE A 85 -9.28 -23.03 -6.78
C PHE A 85 -10.69 -23.60 -6.73
N GLY A 86 -11.57 -22.97 -5.93
CA GLY A 86 -12.99 -23.36 -5.86
C GLY A 86 -13.73 -23.11 -7.17
N SER A 87 -15.02 -23.53 -7.24
CA SER A 87 -15.85 -23.36 -8.42
C SER A 87 -15.97 -21.88 -8.82
N PHE A 88 -15.45 -21.53 -9.98
CA PHE A 88 -15.65 -20.23 -10.58
C PHE A 88 -17.07 -20.15 -11.16
N THR A 89 -18.04 -19.66 -10.40
CA THR A 89 -19.28 -19.19 -11.01
C THR A 89 -18.96 -17.98 -11.90
N ARG A 90 -19.48 -17.96 -13.13
CA ARG A 90 -19.17 -16.96 -14.18
C ARG A 90 -19.27 -15.47 -13.73
N GLY A 91 -19.96 -15.17 -12.61
CA GLY A 91 -20.07 -13.83 -12.05
C GLY A 91 -18.91 -13.37 -11.16
N ASN A 92 -18.06 -14.27 -10.69
CA ASN A 92 -17.02 -13.95 -9.69
C ASN A 92 -15.61 -13.71 -10.26
N ILE A 93 -15.43 -13.87 -11.58
CA ILE A 93 -14.12 -13.62 -12.24
C ILE A 93 -13.69 -12.14 -12.10
N LEU A 94 -14.66 -11.21 -12.02
CA LEU A 94 -14.41 -9.77 -11.88
C LEU A 94 -14.20 -9.31 -10.42
N LYS A 95 -14.52 -10.16 -9.44
CA LYS A 95 -14.32 -9.86 -8.01
C LYS A 95 -13.11 -10.56 -7.40
N CYS A 96 -12.05 -10.74 -8.18
CA CYS A 96 -10.76 -11.29 -7.72
C CYS A 96 -10.06 -10.39 -6.65
N GLY A 97 -10.71 -9.34 -6.17
CA GLY A 97 -10.29 -8.50 -5.06
C GLY A 97 -10.83 -8.91 -3.69
N ASP A 98 -11.93 -9.67 -3.65
CA ASP A 98 -12.55 -10.07 -2.38
C ASP A 98 -12.12 -11.48 -2.00
N VAL A 99 -11.15 -11.57 -1.10
CA VAL A 99 -10.62 -12.78 -0.47
C VAL A 99 -11.73 -13.62 0.22
N LYS A 100 -12.90 -13.04 0.44
CA LYS A 100 -14.04 -13.68 1.13
C LYS A 100 -14.68 -14.86 0.42
N VAL A 101 -14.43 -15.07 -0.88
CA VAL A 101 -14.98 -16.24 -1.61
C VAL A 101 -14.27 -17.55 -1.26
N ALA A 102 -13.05 -17.48 -0.72
CA ALA A 102 -12.29 -18.63 -0.27
C ALA A 102 -12.68 -19.14 1.14
N GLU A 103 -13.37 -18.31 1.94
CA GLU A 103 -13.66 -18.64 3.35
C GLU A 103 -14.77 -19.71 3.52
N ALA A 104 -15.67 -19.84 2.55
CA ALA A 104 -16.79 -20.80 2.66
C ALA A 104 -16.39 -22.28 2.50
N ASN A 105 -15.19 -22.59 1.94
CA ASN A 105 -14.70 -23.95 1.69
C ASN A 105 -13.21 -24.13 1.94
N ASN A 106 -12.67 -23.53 3.00
CA ASN A 106 -11.23 -23.44 3.28
C ASN A 106 -10.49 -24.80 3.42
N GLY A 107 -11.19 -25.89 3.64
CA GLY A 107 -10.60 -27.22 3.76
C GLY A 107 -10.59 -28.08 2.49
N GLN A 108 -11.21 -27.61 1.41
CA GLN A 108 -11.43 -28.44 0.20
C GLN A 108 -10.67 -28.00 -1.05
N ILE A 109 -9.91 -26.89 -0.98
CA ILE A 109 -9.16 -26.32 -2.10
C ILE A 109 -7.71 -26.08 -1.73
N LEU A 110 -6.80 -26.38 -2.67
CA LEU A 110 -5.36 -26.28 -2.44
C LEU A 110 -4.92 -24.86 -2.07
N TYR A 111 -5.44 -23.85 -2.76
CA TYR A 111 -5.15 -22.45 -2.43
C TYR A 111 -5.50 -22.10 -0.99
N GLY A 112 -6.68 -22.52 -0.49
CA GLY A 112 -7.08 -22.28 0.90
C GLY A 112 -6.14 -22.91 1.91
N TYR A 113 -5.67 -24.13 1.62
CA TYR A 113 -4.70 -24.82 2.46
C TYR A 113 -3.32 -24.17 2.48
N LEU A 114 -2.86 -23.67 1.34
CA LEU A 114 -1.54 -23.00 1.21
C LEU A 114 -1.56 -21.55 1.66
N ASN A 115 -2.72 -20.88 1.65
CA ASN A 115 -2.82 -19.45 1.93
C ASN A 115 -2.73 -19.13 3.43
N ASN A 116 -1.53 -19.24 3.95
CA ASN A 116 -1.16 -18.80 5.30
C ASN A 116 -0.55 -17.37 5.30
N CYS A 117 -0.77 -16.58 4.24
CA CYS A 117 -0.28 -15.20 4.13
C CYS A 117 -0.88 -14.31 5.21
N VAL A 118 -0.07 -13.39 5.73
CA VAL A 118 -0.50 -12.42 6.74
C VAL A 118 -0.95 -11.10 6.14
N THR A 119 -0.63 -10.86 4.85
CA THR A 119 -1.01 -9.66 4.11
C THR A 119 -1.97 -10.00 2.97
N SER A 120 -2.89 -9.07 2.66
CA SER A 120 -3.82 -9.22 1.52
C SER A 120 -3.08 -9.23 0.17
N ARG A 121 -1.96 -8.53 0.06
CA ARG A 121 -1.10 -8.51 -1.12
C ARG A 121 -0.39 -9.85 -1.31
N GLY A 122 0.12 -10.45 -0.23
CA GLY A 122 0.70 -11.79 -0.25
C GLY A 122 -0.31 -12.84 -0.74
N SER A 123 -1.53 -12.84 -0.21
CA SER A 123 -2.58 -13.74 -0.67
C SER A 123 -2.89 -13.60 -2.17
N ARG A 124 -2.93 -12.36 -2.70
CA ARG A 124 -3.12 -12.11 -4.14
C ARG A 124 -1.93 -12.59 -4.98
N LEU A 125 -0.72 -12.40 -4.48
CA LEU A 125 0.48 -12.89 -5.17
C LEU A 125 0.55 -14.42 -5.18
N LEU A 126 0.23 -15.07 -4.05
CA LEU A 126 0.16 -16.53 -3.97
C LEU A 126 -0.88 -17.09 -4.94
N PHE A 127 -2.06 -16.45 -5.04
CA PHE A 127 -3.08 -16.81 -6.03
C PHE A 127 -2.51 -16.74 -7.46
N ARG A 128 -1.77 -15.68 -7.79
CA ARG A 128 -1.12 -15.53 -9.10
C ARG A 128 -0.07 -16.62 -9.34
N TRP A 129 0.76 -16.94 -8.34
CA TRP A 129 1.78 -17.99 -8.46
C TRP A 129 1.19 -19.36 -8.76
N LEU A 130 0.10 -19.71 -8.09
CA LEU A 130 -0.60 -20.98 -8.34
C LEU A 130 -1.33 -21.00 -9.70
N ARG A 131 -1.79 -19.86 -10.18
CA ARG A 131 -2.44 -19.75 -11.49
C ARG A 131 -1.47 -19.76 -12.65
N CYS A 132 -0.29 -19.19 -12.47
CA CYS A 132 0.76 -19.05 -13.46
C CYS A 132 2.10 -19.51 -12.87
N PRO A 133 2.34 -20.84 -12.73
CA PRO A 133 3.59 -21.36 -12.20
C PRO A 133 4.78 -20.96 -13.05
N LEU A 134 5.94 -20.77 -12.42
CA LEU A 134 7.18 -20.46 -13.10
C LEU A 134 7.74 -21.68 -13.83
N LYS A 135 8.37 -21.42 -14.98
CA LYS A 135 9.13 -22.41 -15.75
C LYS A 135 10.64 -22.32 -15.50
N ASP A 136 11.10 -21.18 -15.00
CA ASP A 136 12.54 -20.95 -14.76
C ASP A 136 12.99 -21.72 -13.51
N GLU A 137 13.85 -22.72 -13.72
CA GLU A 137 14.39 -23.58 -12.68
C GLU A 137 15.15 -22.76 -11.60
N LYS A 138 15.89 -21.72 -11.99
CA LYS A 138 16.67 -20.92 -11.05
C LYS A 138 15.75 -20.17 -10.07
N GLU A 139 14.72 -19.52 -10.59
CA GLU A 139 13.74 -18.80 -9.74
C GLU A 139 12.97 -19.79 -8.82
N VAL A 140 12.62 -20.97 -9.33
CA VAL A 140 11.96 -22.02 -8.53
C VAL A 140 12.88 -22.53 -7.43
N LEU A 141 14.16 -22.80 -7.74
CA LEU A 141 15.16 -23.24 -6.74
C LEU A 141 15.39 -22.18 -5.66
N THR A 142 15.44 -20.91 -6.02
CA THR A 142 15.55 -19.82 -5.02
C THR A 142 14.39 -19.85 -4.03
N ARG A 143 13.16 -20.02 -4.54
CA ARG A 143 11.96 -20.14 -3.67
C ARG A 143 12.02 -21.38 -2.78
N LEU A 144 12.37 -22.52 -3.34
CA LEU A 144 12.49 -23.78 -2.59
C LEU A 144 13.59 -23.70 -1.53
N ASN A 145 14.76 -23.13 -1.86
CA ASN A 145 15.84 -22.92 -0.89
C ASN A 145 15.38 -22.03 0.28
N THR A 146 14.59 -21.01 0.00
CA THR A 146 14.04 -20.13 1.03
C THR A 146 13.05 -20.87 1.93
N VAL A 147 12.14 -21.64 1.34
CA VAL A 147 11.19 -22.47 2.11
C VAL A 147 11.93 -23.49 2.97
N GLU A 148 12.94 -24.17 2.43
CA GLU A 148 13.78 -25.13 3.15
C GLU A 148 14.53 -24.44 4.31
N PHE A 149 15.14 -23.27 4.06
CA PHE A 149 15.84 -22.49 5.08
C PHE A 149 14.92 -22.10 6.25
N LEU A 150 13.74 -21.55 5.94
CA LEU A 150 12.77 -21.10 6.95
C LEU A 150 12.08 -22.26 7.66
N SER A 151 12.02 -23.47 7.07
CA SER A 151 11.39 -24.65 7.68
C SER A 151 12.26 -25.31 8.75
N LYS A 152 13.57 -25.02 8.80
CA LYS A 152 14.47 -25.59 9.80
C LYS A 152 14.04 -25.21 11.22
N PRO A 153 14.13 -26.13 12.19
CA PRO A 153 13.75 -25.87 13.58
C PRO A 153 14.44 -24.63 14.18
N GLU A 154 15.71 -24.40 13.81
CA GLU A 154 16.53 -23.26 14.25
C GLU A 154 15.96 -21.91 13.80
N ASN A 155 15.29 -21.87 12.64
CA ASN A 155 14.77 -20.66 12.01
C ASN A 155 13.27 -20.40 12.30
N ARG A 156 12.62 -21.22 13.13
CA ARG A 156 11.19 -21.02 13.46
C ARG A 156 10.92 -19.69 14.17
N GLY A 157 11.83 -19.25 15.05
CA GLY A 157 11.75 -17.94 15.69
C GLY A 157 11.84 -16.80 14.67
N LEU A 158 12.77 -16.90 13.72
CA LEU A 158 12.92 -15.95 12.61
C LEU A 158 11.65 -15.89 11.74
N LEU A 159 11.08 -17.05 11.38
CA LEU A 159 9.83 -17.12 10.61
C LEU A 159 8.68 -16.39 11.35
N GLN A 160 8.53 -16.58 12.65
CA GLN A 160 7.50 -15.92 13.45
C GLN A 160 7.71 -14.40 13.51
N THR A 161 8.95 -13.96 13.72
CA THR A 161 9.32 -12.54 13.76
C THR A 161 9.04 -11.87 12.40
N ILE A 162 9.47 -12.49 11.29
CA ILE A 162 9.20 -11.99 9.94
C ILE A 162 7.69 -11.85 9.72
N ARG A 163 6.89 -12.86 10.06
CA ARG A 163 5.43 -12.80 9.90
C ARG A 163 4.79 -11.71 10.76
N GLY A 164 5.30 -11.51 11.99
CA GLY A 164 4.86 -10.42 12.86
C GLY A 164 5.16 -9.03 12.28
N THR A 165 6.34 -8.87 11.68
CA THR A 165 6.77 -7.63 11.03
C THR A 165 5.95 -7.36 9.76
N LEU A 166 5.71 -8.37 8.92
CA LEU A 166 4.90 -8.27 7.71
C LEU A 166 3.46 -7.81 7.99
N LYS A 167 2.86 -8.23 9.09
CA LYS A 167 1.52 -7.79 9.53
C LYS A 167 1.39 -6.28 9.68
N ARG A 168 2.51 -5.60 10.01
CA ARG A 168 2.54 -4.14 10.25
C ARG A 168 2.69 -3.33 8.96
N ILE A 169 3.02 -3.99 7.83
CA ILE A 169 3.17 -3.33 6.53
C ILE A 169 1.79 -3.13 5.90
N GLY A 170 1.41 -1.88 5.69
CA GLY A 170 0.18 -1.49 5.00
C GLY A 170 0.28 -1.56 3.49
N ASP A 171 -0.80 -1.17 2.81
CA ASP A 171 -0.86 -1.08 1.34
C ASP A 171 -0.13 0.18 0.84
N ILE A 172 1.20 0.12 0.76
CA ILE A 172 2.06 1.24 0.33
C ILE A 172 1.67 1.78 -1.05
N PRO A 173 1.40 0.97 -2.09
CA PRO A 173 0.98 1.51 -3.38
C PRO A 173 -0.28 2.37 -3.31
N ARG A 174 -1.24 1.99 -2.47
CA ARG A 174 -2.45 2.78 -2.25
C ARG A 174 -2.14 4.10 -1.55
N ILE A 175 -1.32 4.06 -0.49
CA ILE A 175 -0.95 5.27 0.26
C ILE A 175 -0.19 6.25 -0.62
N LEU A 176 0.79 5.79 -1.42
CA LEU A 176 1.52 6.63 -2.37
C LEU A 176 0.59 7.24 -3.42
N PHE A 177 -0.43 6.51 -3.87
CA PHE A 177 -1.44 7.05 -4.77
C PHE A 177 -2.26 8.16 -4.10
N GLN A 178 -2.71 7.97 -2.85
CA GLN A 178 -3.43 9.00 -2.10
C GLN A 178 -2.55 10.25 -1.86
N MET A 179 -1.27 10.05 -1.55
CA MET A 179 -0.31 11.15 -1.48
C MET A 179 -0.21 11.90 -2.80
N LYS A 180 -0.09 11.19 -3.93
CA LYS A 180 0.03 11.80 -5.26
C LYS A 180 -1.16 12.70 -5.63
N ILE A 181 -2.36 12.37 -5.19
CA ILE A 181 -3.57 13.18 -5.43
C ILE A 181 -3.87 14.15 -4.27
N SER A 182 -2.91 14.35 -3.36
CA SER A 182 -3.02 15.20 -2.17
C SER A 182 -4.26 14.89 -1.29
N ALA A 183 -4.71 13.64 -1.30
CA ALA A 183 -5.87 13.16 -0.53
C ALA A 183 -5.47 12.22 0.62
N ALA A 184 -4.18 12.20 1.00
CA ALA A 184 -3.69 11.34 2.07
C ALA A 184 -4.19 11.81 3.44
N SER A 185 -5.00 10.97 4.09
CA SER A 185 -5.53 11.21 5.42
C SER A 185 -4.45 11.05 6.52
N PRO A 186 -4.63 11.66 7.71
CA PRO A 186 -3.73 11.46 8.85
C PRO A 186 -3.53 9.99 9.24
N ASN A 187 -4.55 9.15 9.07
CA ASN A 187 -4.46 7.71 9.33
C ASN A 187 -3.56 7.00 8.29
N GLU A 188 -3.56 7.45 7.05
CA GLU A 188 -2.68 6.92 6.00
C GLU A 188 -1.23 7.31 6.26
N TRP A 189 -0.96 8.53 6.70
CA TRP A 189 0.36 8.95 7.15
C TRP A 189 0.87 8.10 8.32
N ARG A 190 0.03 7.84 9.32
CA ARG A 190 0.36 6.96 10.45
C ARG A 190 0.64 5.53 9.99
N THR A 191 -0.15 5.01 9.05
CA THR A 191 0.03 3.67 8.48
C THR A 191 1.31 3.61 7.64
N PHE A 192 1.61 4.66 6.88
CA PHE A 192 2.85 4.80 6.13
C PHE A 192 4.08 4.75 7.03
N LEU A 193 4.10 5.55 8.11
CA LEU A 193 5.18 5.56 9.08
C LEU A 193 5.40 4.19 9.73
N LYS A 194 4.31 3.53 10.17
CA LYS A 194 4.38 2.16 10.72
C LYS A 194 4.94 1.17 9.69
N SER A 195 4.58 1.34 8.42
CA SER A 195 5.05 0.48 7.35
C SER A 195 6.53 0.70 7.04
N LEU A 196 7.02 1.94 7.05
CA LEU A 196 8.45 2.25 6.91
C LEU A 196 9.27 1.62 8.04
N HIS A 197 8.81 1.73 9.29
CA HIS A 197 9.45 1.06 10.43
C HIS A 197 9.51 -0.45 10.24
N ALA A 198 8.40 -1.06 9.86
CA ALA A 198 8.34 -2.50 9.64
C ALA A 198 9.21 -2.94 8.44
N MET A 199 9.29 -2.14 7.37
CA MET A 199 10.18 -2.41 6.24
C MET A 199 11.65 -2.32 6.64
N ASN A 200 12.03 -1.31 7.42
CA ASN A 200 13.39 -1.16 7.92
C ASN A 200 13.81 -2.36 8.80
N GLU A 201 12.94 -2.76 9.72
CA GLU A 201 13.14 -3.95 10.57
C GLU A 201 13.24 -5.23 9.72
N LEU A 202 12.36 -5.40 8.72
CA LEU A 202 12.37 -6.55 7.81
C LEU A 202 13.68 -6.66 7.03
N LEU A 203 14.19 -5.55 6.51
CA LEU A 203 15.47 -5.50 5.81
C LEU A 203 16.64 -5.85 6.74
N GLY A 204 16.58 -5.41 8.00
CA GLY A 204 17.54 -5.78 9.05
C GLY A 204 17.52 -7.27 9.35
N LEU A 205 16.33 -7.87 9.51
CA LEU A 205 16.15 -9.30 9.77
C LEU A 205 16.64 -10.18 8.60
N CYS A 206 16.41 -9.74 7.36
CA CYS A 206 16.82 -10.51 6.17
C CYS A 206 18.30 -10.36 5.83
N SER A 207 18.93 -9.27 6.25
CA SER A 207 20.31 -8.91 5.88
C SER A 207 21.38 -9.98 6.19
N PRO A 208 21.34 -10.67 7.35
CA PRO A 208 22.34 -11.68 7.70
C PRO A 208 22.23 -12.96 6.87
N HIS A 209 21.12 -13.15 6.15
CA HIS A 209 20.79 -14.41 5.48
C HIS A 209 20.85 -14.27 3.96
N ALA A 210 21.93 -14.77 3.33
CA ALA A 210 22.11 -14.70 1.88
C ALA A 210 20.94 -15.29 1.08
N VAL A 211 20.30 -16.33 1.58
CA VAL A 211 19.12 -16.96 0.96
C VAL A 211 17.93 -16.00 0.89
N LEU A 212 17.71 -15.16 1.91
CA LEU A 212 16.64 -14.17 1.93
C LEU A 212 16.98 -12.95 1.07
N VAL A 213 18.26 -12.59 1.00
CA VAL A 213 18.74 -11.49 0.16
C VAL A 213 18.58 -11.83 -1.33
N ALA A 214 18.82 -13.08 -1.74
CA ALA A 214 18.67 -13.53 -3.12
C ALA A 214 17.26 -13.28 -3.69
N ILE A 215 16.21 -13.33 -2.87
CA ILE A 215 14.82 -13.00 -3.27
C ILE A 215 14.71 -11.55 -3.76
N SER A 216 15.49 -10.62 -3.17
CA SER A 216 15.47 -9.20 -3.52
C SER A 216 16.26 -8.90 -4.79
N GLU A 217 17.18 -9.76 -5.18
CA GLU A 217 18.07 -9.56 -6.35
C GLU A 217 17.39 -9.97 -7.66
N GLU A 218 16.40 -10.86 -7.61
CA GLU A 218 15.64 -11.29 -8.79
C GLU A 218 14.97 -10.13 -9.56
N ASP A 219 14.60 -9.04 -8.88
CA ASP A 219 13.93 -7.89 -9.50
C ASP A 219 14.85 -6.68 -9.73
N ARG A 220 16.12 -6.75 -9.29
CA ARG A 220 17.09 -5.66 -9.43
C ARG A 220 17.74 -5.61 -10.80
N GLN A 221 16.97 -5.29 -11.83
CA GLN A 221 17.52 -4.77 -13.07
C GLN A 221 17.68 -3.24 -12.92
N GLN A 222 18.94 -2.79 -12.72
CA GLN A 222 19.36 -1.37 -12.80
C GLN A 222 18.85 -0.42 -11.69
N SER A 223 19.30 -0.57 -10.47
CA SER A 223 19.20 0.50 -9.48
C SER A 223 20.56 1.14 -9.19
N ASN A 224 20.64 2.46 -9.25
CA ASN A 224 21.82 3.21 -8.81
C ASN A 224 22.10 2.90 -7.33
N VAL A 225 23.37 2.80 -6.95
CA VAL A 225 23.83 2.42 -5.61
C VAL A 225 23.24 3.30 -4.51
N GLU A 226 23.00 4.59 -4.79
CA GLU A 226 22.45 5.57 -3.85
C GLU A 226 20.98 5.36 -3.49
N ASN A 227 20.20 4.69 -4.35
CA ASN A 227 18.77 4.44 -4.18
C ASN A 227 18.46 3.01 -3.72
N THR A 228 19.41 2.34 -3.05
CA THR A 228 19.11 1.03 -2.47
C THR A 228 18.09 1.16 -1.33
N PRO A 229 17.08 0.29 -1.25
CA PRO A 229 16.06 0.36 -0.18
C PRO A 229 16.64 0.40 1.23
N ARG A 230 17.81 -0.20 1.45
CA ARG A 230 18.52 -0.21 2.74
C ARG A 230 18.98 1.16 3.21
N LEU A 231 19.37 2.05 2.31
CA LEU A 231 19.80 3.41 2.65
C LEU A 231 18.64 4.39 2.62
N LEU A 232 17.73 4.18 1.69
CA LEU A 232 16.59 5.08 1.47
C LEU A 232 15.56 5.02 2.59
N ILE A 233 15.18 3.81 3.02
CA ILE A 233 14.09 3.64 4.02
C ILE A 233 14.43 4.29 5.36
N PRO A 234 15.61 4.10 5.96
CA PRO A 234 15.99 4.81 7.17
C PRO A 234 15.96 6.33 7.00
N ARG A 235 16.49 6.85 5.88
CA ARG A 235 16.49 8.29 5.58
C ARG A 235 15.07 8.87 5.50
N LEU A 236 14.17 8.21 4.78
CA LEU A 236 12.77 8.64 4.71
C LEU A 236 12.07 8.53 6.07
N LEU A 237 12.36 7.48 6.82
CA LEU A 237 11.83 7.27 8.16
C LEU A 237 12.23 8.42 9.10
N ASP A 238 13.52 8.75 9.13
CA ASP A 238 14.04 9.85 9.96
C ASP A 238 13.41 11.19 9.55
N LYS A 239 13.30 11.46 8.26
CA LYS A 239 12.66 12.67 7.74
C LYS A 239 11.22 12.79 8.22
N VAL A 240 10.42 11.74 8.05
CA VAL A 240 9.00 11.74 8.45
C VAL A 240 8.86 11.88 9.97
N ILE A 241 9.66 11.17 10.77
CA ILE A 241 9.64 11.26 12.23
C ILE A 241 10.03 12.65 12.72
N GLN A 242 11.02 13.26 12.09
CA GLN A 242 11.48 14.61 12.47
C GLN A 242 10.45 15.69 12.11
N THR A 243 9.61 15.45 11.11
CA THR A 243 8.67 16.47 10.61
C THR A 243 7.27 16.29 11.21
N ILE A 244 6.77 15.08 11.34
CA ILE A 244 5.39 14.82 11.76
C ILE A 244 5.31 14.53 13.27
N ASP A 245 4.41 15.21 13.96
CA ASP A 245 3.94 14.82 15.28
C ASP A 245 2.77 13.85 15.15
N VAL A 246 3.05 12.56 15.28
CA VAL A 246 2.05 11.48 15.12
C VAL A 246 0.98 11.51 16.21
N GLY A 247 1.35 11.93 17.43
CA GLY A 247 0.41 12.05 18.56
C GLY A 247 -0.64 13.11 18.31
N SER A 248 -0.19 14.34 18.10
CA SER A 248 -1.04 15.50 17.81
C SER A 248 -1.82 15.36 16.51
N THR A 249 -1.22 14.75 15.47
CA THR A 249 -1.89 14.43 14.20
C THR A 249 -3.08 13.50 14.41
N SER A 250 -2.98 12.52 15.30
CA SER A 250 -4.08 11.60 15.61
C SER A 250 -5.18 12.26 16.42
N GLN A 251 -4.84 13.13 17.36
CA GLN A 251 -5.81 13.84 18.21
C GLN A 251 -6.62 14.87 17.42
N HIS A 252 -5.94 15.69 16.63
CA HIS A 252 -6.57 16.78 15.89
C HIS A 252 -7.17 16.33 14.53
N LYS A 253 -6.98 15.07 14.15
CA LYS A 253 -7.40 14.52 12.83
C LYS A 253 -6.91 15.35 11.64
N ARG A 254 -5.77 16.00 11.79
CA ARG A 254 -5.09 16.80 10.76
C ARG A 254 -3.59 16.59 10.85
N PHE A 255 -2.87 16.92 9.78
CA PHE A 255 -1.41 16.90 9.80
C PHE A 255 -0.87 17.97 10.75
N VAL A 256 0.02 17.58 11.65
CA VAL A 256 0.66 18.48 12.62
C VAL A 256 2.16 18.32 12.52
N VAL A 257 2.85 19.43 12.30
CA VAL A 257 4.32 19.48 12.25
C VAL A 257 4.86 19.50 13.66
N ARG A 258 5.95 18.73 13.89
CA ARG A 258 6.65 18.66 15.18
C ARG A 258 7.28 19.99 15.54
N GLN A 259 7.23 20.35 16.81
CA GLN A 259 7.87 21.53 17.37
C GLN A 259 9.41 21.44 17.20
N GLY A 260 10.06 22.57 16.97
CA GLY A 260 11.50 22.69 16.75
C GLY A 260 11.94 22.41 15.31
N LYS A 261 11.02 22.27 14.37
CA LYS A 261 11.35 22.05 12.95
C LYS A 261 11.41 23.35 12.13
N HIS A 262 10.50 24.26 12.42
CA HIS A 262 10.41 25.56 11.76
C HIS A 262 10.13 26.65 12.79
N ASP A 263 11.12 27.52 13.05
CA ASP A 263 11.06 28.54 14.09
C ASP A 263 9.84 29.45 13.95
N TRP A 264 9.57 29.93 12.72
CA TRP A 264 8.42 30.80 12.44
C TRP A 264 7.06 30.10 12.67
N LEU A 265 6.94 28.80 12.40
CA LEU A 265 5.70 28.03 12.68
C LEU A 265 5.50 27.82 14.19
N ASP A 266 6.60 27.62 14.91
CA ASP A 266 6.57 27.47 16.36
C ASP A 266 6.21 28.80 17.05
N GLU A 267 6.67 29.93 16.54
CA GLU A 267 6.24 31.27 16.99
C GLU A 267 4.73 31.44 16.81
N TRP A 268 4.19 31.14 15.62
CA TRP A 268 2.74 31.22 15.38
C TRP A 268 1.93 30.27 16.28
N LYS A 269 2.41 29.05 16.51
CA LYS A 269 1.80 28.11 17.46
C LYS A 269 1.83 28.64 18.90
N GLN A 270 2.91 29.32 19.25
CA GLN A 270 3.05 29.97 20.56
C GLN A 270 2.04 31.13 20.69
N VAL A 271 1.95 32.01 19.70
CA VAL A 271 0.96 33.08 19.66
C VAL A 271 -0.45 32.52 19.83
N TYR A 272 -0.80 31.45 19.08
CA TYR A 272 -2.11 30.81 19.19
C TYR A 272 -2.39 30.24 20.58
N ARG A 273 -1.39 29.65 21.24
CA ARG A 273 -1.53 29.16 22.62
C ARG A 273 -1.72 30.28 23.65
N CYS A 274 -1.06 31.41 23.44
CA CYS A 274 -1.14 32.59 24.33
C CYS A 274 -2.33 33.50 24.00
N LEU A 275 -3.08 33.21 22.91
CA LEU A 275 -4.24 34.02 22.51
C LEU A 275 -5.25 34.28 23.64
N PRO A 276 -5.67 33.30 24.46
CA PRO A 276 -6.61 33.53 25.56
C PRO A 276 -6.12 34.57 26.55
N ASP A 277 -4.82 34.55 26.92
CA ASP A 277 -4.24 35.49 27.84
C ASP A 277 -4.14 36.90 27.22
N ILE A 278 -3.79 36.95 25.95
CA ILE A 278 -3.72 38.22 25.17
C ILE A 278 -5.12 38.82 25.11
N LEU A 279 -6.12 38.07 24.73
CA LEU A 279 -7.49 38.50 24.58
C LEU A 279 -8.10 38.97 25.92
N SER A 280 -7.80 38.30 27.04
CA SER A 280 -8.24 38.69 28.35
C SER A 280 -7.74 40.11 28.74
N ARG A 281 -6.48 40.40 28.50
CA ARG A 281 -5.90 41.73 28.74
C ARG A 281 -6.55 42.82 27.90
N PHE A 282 -6.78 42.54 26.62
CA PHE A 282 -7.48 43.49 25.75
C PHE A 282 -8.96 43.65 26.10
N ALA A 283 -9.62 42.60 26.58
CA ALA A 283 -11.01 42.65 27.09
C ALA A 283 -11.11 43.58 28.32
N GLU A 284 -10.17 43.47 29.27
CA GLU A 284 -10.08 44.38 30.42
C GLU A 284 -9.94 45.84 30.00
N HIS A 285 -9.11 46.09 28.98
CA HIS A 285 -8.90 47.42 28.43
C HIS A 285 -10.17 47.95 27.75
N GLU A 286 -10.86 47.13 26.94
CA GLU A 286 -12.14 47.49 26.30
C GLU A 286 -13.24 47.73 27.33
N LEU A 287 -13.33 46.89 28.38
CA LEU A 287 -14.27 47.08 29.46
C LEU A 287 -14.05 48.42 30.17
N GLY A 288 -12.76 48.82 30.31
CA GLY A 288 -12.40 50.15 30.86
C GLY A 288 -12.94 51.32 30.03
N LYS A 289 -12.93 51.20 28.70
CA LYS A 289 -13.48 52.22 27.77
C LYS A 289 -14.99 52.28 27.78
N LEU A 290 -15.64 51.17 27.96
CA LEU A 290 -17.11 50.98 27.93
C LEU A 290 -17.73 51.02 29.32
N ARG A 291 -16.97 51.46 30.35
CA ARG A 291 -17.39 51.52 31.74
C ARG A 291 -18.57 52.48 31.91
N GLY A 292 -19.66 51.99 32.41
CA GLY A 292 -20.93 52.71 32.54
C GLY A 292 -22.00 52.37 31.53
N TYR A 293 -21.66 51.64 30.49
CA TYR A 293 -22.59 51.07 29.49
C TYR A 293 -22.74 49.56 29.62
N ILE A 294 -21.66 48.86 29.98
CA ILE A 294 -21.64 47.38 30.14
C ILE A 294 -20.88 47.00 31.41
N ASP A 295 -21.28 45.93 32.05
CA ASP A 295 -20.66 45.40 33.27
C ASP A 295 -19.63 44.27 32.94
N ALA A 296 -19.82 43.62 31.82
CA ALA A 296 -18.95 42.51 31.39
C ALA A 296 -18.82 42.43 29.86
N CYS A 297 -17.61 42.20 29.39
CA CYS A 297 -17.34 41.87 28.00
C CYS A 297 -16.21 40.87 27.90
N GLY A 298 -16.10 40.17 26.77
CA GLY A 298 -15.02 39.29 26.43
C GLY A 298 -14.51 39.55 25.02
N LEU A 299 -13.27 39.24 24.77
CA LEU A 299 -12.73 39.16 23.39
C LEU A 299 -12.56 37.71 22.98
N ILE A 300 -13.02 37.39 21.81
CA ILE A 300 -12.92 36.04 21.24
C ILE A 300 -12.36 36.09 19.83
N TYR A 301 -11.64 35.07 19.48
CA TYR A 301 -11.15 34.84 18.13
C TYR A 301 -11.95 33.73 17.44
N PHE A 302 -12.54 34.06 16.29
CA PHE A 302 -13.20 33.10 15.42
C PHE A 302 -12.39 32.93 14.13
N PRO A 303 -11.93 31.71 13.81
CA PRO A 303 -11.33 31.45 12.52
C PRO A 303 -12.22 31.92 11.36
N LEU A 304 -11.65 32.51 10.32
CA LEU A 304 -12.31 33.14 9.16
C LEU A 304 -13.09 34.44 9.42
N VAL A 305 -13.46 34.75 10.65
CA VAL A 305 -14.20 35.96 11.00
C VAL A 305 -13.28 36.99 11.61
N GLY A 306 -12.29 36.56 12.39
CA GLY A 306 -11.36 37.41 13.10
C GLY A 306 -11.68 37.60 14.57
N PHE A 307 -11.17 38.69 15.15
CA PHE A 307 -11.37 39.03 16.56
C PHE A 307 -12.67 39.82 16.74
N LEU A 308 -13.47 39.44 17.75
CA LEU A 308 -14.77 40.06 18.06
C LEU A 308 -14.89 40.33 19.55
N LEU A 309 -15.56 41.43 19.89
CA LEU A 309 -15.98 41.76 21.22
C LEU A 309 -17.32 41.07 21.50
N GLN A 310 -17.40 40.30 22.57
CA GLN A 310 -18.58 39.57 23.02
C GLN A 310 -19.19 40.28 24.21
N ILE A 311 -20.49 40.61 24.14
CA ILE A 311 -21.26 41.26 25.17
C ILE A 311 -22.50 40.42 25.46
N PRO A 312 -22.93 40.25 26.75
CA PRO A 312 -24.21 39.63 27.07
C PRO A 312 -25.39 40.42 26.49
N SER A 313 -26.36 39.73 25.89
CA SER A 313 -27.52 40.38 25.24
C SER A 313 -28.35 41.25 26.20
N ALA A 314 -28.35 40.91 27.49
CA ALA A 314 -29.01 41.68 28.54
C ALA A 314 -28.38 43.07 28.77
N GLN A 315 -27.16 43.31 28.30
CA GLN A 315 -26.43 44.57 28.48
C GLN A 315 -26.32 45.37 27.17
N VAL A 316 -27.01 44.96 26.13
CA VAL A 316 -27.01 45.66 24.84
C VAL A 316 -27.90 46.91 24.92
N VAL A 317 -27.30 48.08 24.73
CA VAL A 317 -27.96 49.41 24.69
C VAL A 317 -27.82 49.98 23.29
N GLU A 318 -28.75 50.74 22.79
CA GLU A 318 -28.71 51.36 21.44
C GLU A 318 -27.50 52.32 21.27
N GLU A 319 -27.04 52.94 22.36
CA GLU A 319 -25.90 53.86 22.42
C GLU A 319 -24.53 53.18 22.08
N LEU A 320 -24.43 51.83 22.13
CA LEU A 320 -23.20 51.13 21.79
C LEU A 320 -22.82 51.34 20.32
N THR A 321 -23.77 51.56 19.43
CA THR A 321 -23.52 51.83 18.00
C THR A 321 -22.91 53.25 17.81
N GLU A 322 -23.32 54.20 18.62
CA GLU A 322 -22.78 55.55 18.61
C GLU A 322 -21.31 55.63 19.13
N LEU A 323 -20.95 54.65 19.99
CA LEU A 323 -19.57 54.45 20.48
C LEU A 323 -18.64 53.75 19.49
N GLY A 324 -19.11 53.49 18.25
CA GLY A 324 -18.31 52.87 17.19
C GLY A 324 -18.24 51.37 17.21
N LEU A 325 -19.17 50.70 17.98
CA LEU A 325 -19.31 49.24 17.95
C LEU A 325 -20.15 48.81 16.74
N GLN A 326 -19.54 48.05 15.85
CA GLN A 326 -20.22 47.50 14.67
C GLN A 326 -20.81 46.11 15.02
N TYR A 327 -22.14 45.96 14.99
CA TYR A 327 -22.82 44.68 15.17
C TYR A 327 -22.45 43.73 14.03
N ILE A 328 -22.14 42.47 14.35
CA ILE A 328 -21.82 41.42 13.37
C ILE A 328 -22.93 40.34 13.42
N PHE A 329 -23.09 39.67 14.53
CA PHE A 329 -24.15 38.68 14.74
C PHE A 329 -24.44 38.47 16.21
N SER A 330 -25.51 37.73 16.51
CA SER A 330 -25.86 37.28 17.87
C SER A 330 -26.01 35.77 17.89
N ASN A 331 -25.64 35.16 19.01
CA ASN A 331 -25.79 33.73 19.22
C ASN A 331 -26.24 33.45 20.66
N GLY A 332 -27.49 33.08 20.81
CA GLY A 332 -28.13 32.91 22.13
C GLY A 332 -28.09 34.19 22.96
N ASP A 333 -27.55 34.12 24.16
CA ASP A 333 -27.47 35.24 25.10
C ASP A 333 -26.26 36.18 24.87
N LEU A 334 -25.56 36.03 23.75
CA LEU A 334 -24.34 36.76 23.44
C LEU A 334 -24.46 37.50 22.12
N VAL A 335 -23.94 38.73 22.09
CA VAL A 335 -23.90 39.57 20.91
C VAL A 335 -22.44 39.91 20.61
N TYR A 336 -22.09 39.84 19.32
CA TYR A 336 -20.73 40.02 18.85
C TYR A 336 -20.58 41.30 18.05
N TYR A 337 -19.59 42.11 18.46
CA TYR A 337 -19.32 43.40 17.86
C TYR A 337 -17.88 43.47 17.34
N ARG A 338 -17.68 44.27 16.32
CA ARG A 338 -16.34 44.67 15.84
C ARG A 338 -16.04 46.07 16.37
N THR A 339 -14.87 46.25 16.97
CA THR A 339 -14.40 47.51 17.53
C THR A 339 -13.07 47.92 16.86
N GLU A 340 -12.60 49.13 17.10
CA GLU A 340 -11.28 49.55 16.59
C GLU A 340 -10.14 48.64 17.14
N THR A 341 -10.24 48.27 18.41
CA THR A 341 -9.26 47.33 19.03
C THR A 341 -9.30 45.95 18.40
N THR A 342 -10.50 45.40 18.06
CA THR A 342 -10.58 44.11 17.36
C THR A 342 -10.01 44.22 15.94
N GLN A 343 -10.20 45.32 15.23
CA GLN A 343 -9.59 45.58 13.92
C GLN A 343 -8.07 45.71 14.00
N GLU A 344 -7.55 46.30 15.08
CA GLU A 344 -6.09 46.38 15.31
C GLU A 344 -5.51 44.99 15.57
N LEU A 345 -6.21 44.14 16.34
CA LEU A 345 -5.81 42.75 16.53
C LEU A 345 -5.83 41.97 15.22
N ASP A 346 -6.87 42.16 14.36
CA ASP A 346 -6.93 41.58 13.03
C ASP A 346 -5.77 41.99 12.13
N ARG A 347 -5.36 43.27 12.18
CA ARG A 347 -4.18 43.80 11.43
C ARG A 347 -2.87 43.24 11.95
N ARG A 348 -2.76 43.04 13.27
CA ARG A 348 -1.52 42.60 13.93
C ARG A 348 -1.29 41.10 13.82
N TYR A 349 -2.31 40.32 14.05
CA TYR A 349 -2.23 38.83 14.14
C TYR A 349 -2.83 38.13 12.92
N GLY A 350 -3.79 38.75 12.24
CA GLY A 350 -4.50 38.11 11.14
C GLY A 350 -5.25 36.86 11.58
N ASP A 351 -5.45 35.96 10.63
CA ASP A 351 -6.06 34.66 10.91
C ASP A 351 -4.98 33.63 11.29
N VAL A 352 -4.60 33.65 12.57
CA VAL A 352 -3.50 32.82 13.12
C VAL A 352 -3.71 31.35 12.86
N MET A 353 -4.95 30.86 13.00
CA MET A 353 -5.25 29.44 12.84
C MET A 353 -5.05 28.99 11.40
N TYR A 354 -5.53 29.77 10.43
CA TYR A 354 -5.36 29.46 9.01
C TYR A 354 -3.94 29.61 8.56
N ALA A 355 -3.20 30.60 9.07
CA ALA A 355 -1.77 30.74 8.80
C ALA A 355 -0.98 29.51 9.25
N ILE A 356 -1.31 28.93 10.42
CA ILE A 356 -0.71 27.68 10.91
C ILE A 356 -1.09 26.51 10.00
N LEU A 357 -2.37 26.41 9.61
CA LEU A 357 -2.85 25.31 8.75
C LEU A 357 -2.21 25.33 7.36
N ASP A 358 -2.11 26.51 6.75
CA ASP A 358 -1.50 26.68 5.43
C ASP A 358 -0.01 26.32 5.47
N ALA A 359 0.66 26.75 6.52
CA ALA A 359 2.06 26.43 6.75
C ALA A 359 2.29 24.93 6.96
N GLU A 360 1.49 24.27 7.83
CA GLU A 360 1.58 22.84 8.04
C GLU A 360 1.28 22.06 6.76
N THR A 361 0.34 22.54 5.94
CA THR A 361 -0.01 21.94 4.64
C THR A 361 1.13 22.08 3.64
N SER A 362 1.78 23.24 3.57
CA SER A 362 2.93 23.46 2.69
C SER A 362 4.08 22.51 3.04
N ILE A 363 4.40 22.39 4.32
CA ILE A 363 5.44 21.47 4.81
C ILE A 363 5.06 20.00 4.51
N MET A 364 3.79 19.66 4.67
CA MET A 364 3.30 18.33 4.31
C MET A 364 3.53 18.03 2.83
N HIS A 365 3.26 18.98 1.93
CA HIS A 365 3.49 18.80 0.50
C HIS A 365 4.97 18.62 0.16
N GLU A 366 5.87 19.38 0.80
CA GLU A 366 7.32 19.20 0.61
C GLU A 366 7.79 17.80 0.99
N VAL A 367 7.34 17.29 2.15
CA VAL A 367 7.65 15.91 2.59
C VAL A 367 7.05 14.88 1.64
N GLN A 368 5.84 15.12 1.16
CA GLN A 368 5.13 14.27 0.22
C GLN A 368 5.87 14.16 -1.11
N ASP A 369 6.35 15.27 -1.67
CA ASP A 369 7.10 15.31 -2.92
C ASP A 369 8.43 14.54 -2.81
N GLU A 370 9.12 14.65 -1.67
CA GLU A 370 10.33 13.86 -1.40
C GLU A 370 10.04 12.35 -1.34
N ILE A 371 8.93 11.95 -0.69
CA ILE A 371 8.49 10.55 -0.67
C ILE A 371 8.14 10.07 -2.08
N LEU A 372 7.41 10.88 -2.84
CA LEU A 372 6.99 10.54 -4.20
C LEU A 372 8.17 10.45 -5.18
N SER A 373 9.23 11.23 -5.00
CA SER A 373 10.47 11.08 -5.76
C SER A 373 11.12 9.70 -5.57
N SER A 374 10.88 9.09 -4.43
CA SER A 374 11.40 7.76 -4.02
C SER A 374 10.39 6.62 -4.22
N THR A 375 9.35 6.82 -5.03
CA THR A 375 8.26 5.84 -5.24
C THR A 375 8.78 4.47 -5.70
N ARG A 376 9.71 4.42 -6.65
CA ARG A 376 10.20 3.15 -7.23
C ARG A 376 10.87 2.25 -6.18
N PRO A 377 11.88 2.70 -5.41
CA PRO A 377 12.48 1.89 -4.36
C PRO A 377 11.51 1.44 -3.27
N LEU A 378 10.51 2.28 -2.92
CA LEU A 378 9.48 1.93 -1.96
C LEU A 378 8.58 0.79 -2.48
N LEU A 379 8.20 0.83 -3.75
CA LEU A 379 7.43 -0.23 -4.40
C LEU A 379 8.23 -1.52 -4.51
N ASP A 380 9.53 -1.46 -4.82
CA ASP A 380 10.42 -2.62 -4.90
C ASP A 380 10.58 -3.28 -3.52
N CYS A 381 10.73 -2.49 -2.45
CA CYS A 381 10.74 -3.02 -1.08
C CYS A 381 9.41 -3.65 -0.69
N HIS A 382 8.29 -3.03 -1.07
CA HIS A 382 6.95 -3.59 -0.83
C HIS A 382 6.73 -4.89 -1.61
N ALA A 383 7.22 -4.99 -2.85
CA ALA A 383 7.19 -6.22 -3.65
C ALA A 383 8.01 -7.34 -3.01
N PHE A 384 9.21 -7.03 -2.51
CA PHE A 384 10.03 -7.97 -1.73
C PHE A 384 9.29 -8.48 -0.49
N ALA A 385 8.70 -7.60 0.31
CA ALA A 385 7.91 -7.98 1.49
C ALA A 385 6.73 -8.90 1.11
N THR A 386 6.07 -8.60 -0.02
CA THR A 386 4.94 -9.41 -0.52
C THR A 386 5.38 -10.81 -0.96
N LYS A 387 6.54 -10.93 -1.65
CA LYS A 387 7.14 -12.23 -2.02
C LYS A 387 7.51 -13.03 -0.78
N LEU A 388 8.13 -12.38 0.19
CA LEU A 388 8.53 -13.01 1.45
C LEU A 388 7.31 -13.53 2.24
N ASP A 389 6.20 -12.81 2.24
CA ASP A 389 4.94 -13.28 2.86
C ASP A 389 4.43 -14.56 2.20
N CYS A 390 4.47 -14.65 0.85
CA CYS A 390 4.14 -15.88 0.13
C CYS A 390 5.05 -17.05 0.52
N LEU A 391 6.37 -16.81 0.60
CA LEU A 391 7.33 -17.85 0.96
C LEU A 391 7.16 -18.30 2.42
N CYS A 392 6.87 -17.38 3.33
CA CYS A 392 6.50 -17.71 4.70
C CYS A 392 5.23 -18.56 4.78
N ALA A 393 4.21 -18.23 3.97
CA ALA A 393 2.97 -19.00 3.90
C ALA A 393 3.22 -20.41 3.38
N LEU A 394 4.00 -20.56 2.32
CA LEU A 394 4.41 -21.86 1.79
C LEU A 394 5.26 -22.66 2.79
N THR A 395 6.12 -21.97 3.57
CA THR A 395 6.90 -22.61 4.65
C THR A 395 6.00 -23.18 5.73
N VAL A 396 4.98 -22.44 6.16
CA VAL A 396 4.01 -22.92 7.15
C VAL A 396 3.27 -24.16 6.63
N ALA A 397 2.81 -24.11 5.39
CA ALA A 397 2.16 -25.25 4.74
C ALA A 397 3.12 -26.45 4.61
N ALA A 398 4.38 -26.24 4.21
CA ALA A 398 5.38 -27.30 4.10
C ALA A 398 5.66 -28.00 5.45
N ILE A 399 5.73 -27.23 6.54
CA ILE A 399 5.89 -27.78 7.90
C ILE A 399 4.66 -28.60 8.29
N GLN A 400 3.44 -28.10 8.03
CA GLN A 400 2.21 -28.79 8.38
C GLN A 400 2.03 -30.13 7.60
N MET A 401 2.47 -30.14 6.33
CA MET A 401 2.39 -31.32 5.46
C MET A 401 3.58 -32.28 5.64
N ASN A 402 4.59 -31.96 6.44
CA ASN A 402 5.89 -32.67 6.43
C ASN A 402 6.42 -32.82 4.99
N GLY A 403 6.39 -31.71 4.23
CA GLY A 403 6.81 -31.66 2.84
C GLY A 403 8.31 -31.86 2.66
N THR A 404 8.70 -32.40 1.52
CA THR A 404 10.11 -32.58 1.13
C THR A 404 10.41 -31.78 -0.12
N LYS A 405 11.65 -31.24 -0.20
CA LYS A 405 12.09 -30.49 -1.36
C LYS A 405 12.28 -31.40 -2.57
N PRO A 406 11.68 -31.05 -3.74
CA PRO A 406 11.91 -31.82 -4.97
C PRO A 406 13.33 -31.61 -5.51
N GLN A 407 13.84 -32.63 -6.20
CA GLN A 407 15.10 -32.56 -6.93
C GLN A 407 14.83 -32.46 -8.43
N PHE A 408 15.40 -31.45 -9.08
CA PHE A 408 15.32 -31.30 -10.53
C PHE A 408 16.40 -32.08 -11.22
N THR A 409 16.08 -32.65 -12.38
CA THR A 409 17.00 -33.37 -13.25
C THR A 409 16.83 -32.90 -14.69
N SER A 410 17.91 -32.93 -15.46
CA SER A 410 17.87 -32.64 -16.90
C SER A 410 17.30 -33.81 -17.72
N GLU A 411 17.18 -34.99 -17.12
CA GLU A 411 16.60 -36.16 -17.76
C GLU A 411 15.05 -36.08 -17.75
N ASN A 412 14.41 -36.59 -18.80
CA ASN A 412 12.96 -36.66 -18.85
C ASN A 412 12.43 -37.83 -17.97
N THR A 413 12.62 -37.69 -16.66
CA THR A 413 12.24 -38.69 -15.66
C THR A 413 11.39 -38.09 -14.57
N ILE A 414 10.39 -38.85 -14.10
CA ILE A 414 9.56 -38.50 -12.94
C ILE A 414 9.65 -39.66 -11.94
N ARG A 415 10.10 -39.38 -10.72
CA ARG A 415 10.23 -40.36 -9.67
C ARG A 415 9.61 -39.85 -8.37
N ILE A 416 8.46 -40.40 -8.02
CA ILE A 416 7.75 -40.08 -6.78
C ILE A 416 7.82 -41.33 -5.87
N LYS A 417 8.35 -41.13 -4.65
CA LYS A 417 8.36 -42.16 -3.63
C LYS A 417 7.44 -41.74 -2.50
N ASN A 418 6.49 -42.62 -2.14
CA ASN A 418 5.53 -42.34 -1.06
C ASN A 418 4.85 -40.96 -1.21
N GLY A 419 4.40 -40.66 -2.44
CA GLY A 419 3.67 -39.44 -2.75
C GLY A 419 2.41 -39.30 -1.92
N ARG A 420 2.05 -38.09 -1.54
CA ARG A 420 0.88 -37.78 -0.73
C ARG A 420 0.13 -36.60 -1.34
N HIS A 421 -1.16 -36.72 -1.45
CA HIS A 421 -1.97 -35.61 -1.94
C HIS A 421 -2.45 -34.75 -0.75
N ALA A 422 -1.99 -33.54 -0.66
CA ALA A 422 -2.19 -32.63 0.47
C ALA A 422 -3.66 -32.52 0.94
N LEU A 423 -4.61 -32.37 0.00
CA LEU A 423 -6.02 -32.22 0.34
C LEU A 423 -6.65 -33.55 0.81
N TYR A 424 -6.30 -34.64 0.18
CA TYR A 424 -6.91 -35.94 0.51
C TYR A 424 -6.32 -36.53 1.78
N GLU A 425 -5.06 -36.31 2.05
CA GLU A 425 -4.43 -36.67 3.32
C GLU A 425 -5.10 -35.93 4.49
N ALA A 426 -5.40 -34.63 4.31
CA ALA A 426 -6.04 -33.81 5.34
C ALA A 426 -7.53 -34.20 5.57
N THR A 427 -8.24 -34.77 4.56
CA THR A 427 -9.68 -34.99 4.63
C THR A 427 -10.09 -36.46 4.75
N SER A 428 -9.18 -37.40 4.47
CA SER A 428 -9.52 -38.82 4.42
C SER A 428 -8.78 -39.64 5.48
N PRO A 429 -9.45 -40.10 6.55
CA PRO A 429 -8.85 -41.03 7.50
C PRO A 429 -8.41 -42.30 6.78
N GLY A 430 -7.14 -42.70 6.94
CA GLY A 430 -6.61 -43.89 6.30
C GLY A 430 -6.06 -43.70 4.89
N TYR A 431 -5.80 -42.45 4.47
CA TYR A 431 -5.08 -42.14 3.22
C TYR A 431 -3.73 -42.89 3.17
N ARG A 432 -3.45 -43.53 2.02
CA ARG A 432 -2.19 -44.25 1.80
C ARG A 432 -1.36 -43.54 0.72
N SER A 433 -0.06 -43.38 0.99
CA SER A 433 0.88 -42.84 0.03
C SER A 433 1.11 -43.77 -1.16
N ASN A 434 1.35 -43.21 -2.34
CA ASN A 434 1.57 -43.94 -3.57
C ASN A 434 2.95 -43.63 -4.15
N SER A 435 3.51 -44.56 -4.91
CA SER A 435 4.77 -44.33 -5.61
C SER A 435 4.55 -44.39 -7.12
N PHE A 436 5.21 -43.53 -7.85
CA PHE A 436 5.15 -43.44 -9.31
C PHE A 436 6.56 -43.23 -9.89
N ALA A 437 6.85 -43.93 -11.01
CA ALA A 437 8.08 -43.75 -11.75
C ALA A 437 7.84 -43.85 -13.25
N SER A 438 8.33 -42.85 -14.00
CA SER A 438 8.32 -42.83 -15.46
C SER A 438 9.67 -42.32 -15.95
N SER A 439 10.19 -42.89 -17.03
CA SER A 439 11.45 -42.46 -17.67
C SER A 439 11.34 -42.61 -19.18
N SER A 440 12.24 -41.91 -19.92
CA SER A 440 12.32 -42.04 -21.38
C SER A 440 12.52 -43.50 -21.87
N ASP A 441 13.23 -44.29 -21.08
CA ASP A 441 13.66 -45.63 -21.47
C ASP A 441 12.67 -46.72 -20.96
N LYS A 442 11.89 -46.43 -19.94
CA LYS A 442 10.97 -47.37 -19.31
C LYS A 442 9.62 -46.74 -18.99
N LYS A 443 8.53 -47.42 -19.32
CA LYS A 443 7.15 -47.09 -18.88
C LYS A 443 6.66 -45.68 -19.34
N ARG A 444 6.68 -45.45 -20.65
CA ARG A 444 6.06 -44.23 -21.23
C ARG A 444 4.53 -44.23 -21.10
N ILE A 445 3.91 -45.38 -21.03
CA ILE A 445 2.47 -45.56 -20.91
C ILE A 445 2.18 -46.42 -19.68
N THR A 446 1.38 -45.92 -18.78
CA THR A 446 0.91 -46.65 -17.60
C THR A 446 -0.61 -46.80 -17.65
N LEU A 447 -1.10 -48.05 -17.64
CA LEU A 447 -2.52 -48.37 -17.56
C LEU A 447 -2.93 -48.57 -16.10
N VAL A 448 -3.91 -47.79 -15.65
CA VAL A 448 -4.46 -47.90 -14.29
C VAL A 448 -5.87 -48.49 -14.37
N SER A 449 -6.03 -49.74 -13.90
CA SER A 449 -7.32 -50.45 -13.88
C SER A 449 -7.71 -50.83 -12.44
N GLY A 450 -8.97 -51.05 -12.21
CA GLY A 450 -9.52 -51.47 -10.92
C GLY A 450 -11.01 -51.22 -10.81
N PRO A 451 -11.70 -51.74 -9.77
CA PRO A 451 -13.13 -51.54 -9.57
C PRO A 451 -13.51 -50.09 -9.34
N ASN A 452 -14.79 -49.75 -9.41
CA ASN A 452 -15.27 -48.40 -9.07
C ASN A 452 -15.00 -48.11 -7.58
N ALA A 453 -14.75 -46.86 -7.28
CA ALA A 453 -14.36 -46.35 -5.94
C ALA A 453 -13.02 -46.91 -5.38
N SER A 454 -12.17 -47.55 -6.20
CA SER A 454 -10.83 -48.01 -5.78
C SER A 454 -9.74 -46.93 -5.66
N GLY A 455 -10.08 -45.68 -5.90
CA GLY A 455 -9.11 -44.57 -5.79
C GLY A 455 -8.35 -44.23 -7.09
N LYS A 456 -8.69 -44.82 -8.26
CA LYS A 456 -8.02 -44.54 -9.55
C LYS A 456 -7.92 -43.04 -9.87
N THR A 457 -9.03 -42.33 -9.74
CA THR A 457 -9.09 -40.89 -10.02
C THR A 457 -8.21 -40.09 -9.05
N MET A 458 -8.13 -40.51 -7.81
CA MET A 458 -7.28 -39.91 -6.78
C MET A 458 -5.80 -40.07 -7.13
N TYR A 459 -5.38 -41.27 -7.48
CA TYR A 459 -4.04 -41.59 -7.93
C TYR A 459 -3.63 -40.78 -9.17
N LEU A 460 -4.51 -40.66 -10.17
CA LEU A 460 -4.25 -39.85 -11.36
C LEU A 460 -4.12 -38.37 -11.05
N LYS A 461 -4.96 -37.85 -10.15
CA LYS A 461 -4.86 -36.45 -9.68
C LYS A 461 -3.54 -36.19 -8.93
N GLU A 462 -3.15 -37.11 -8.05
CA GLU A 462 -1.90 -37.07 -7.32
C GLU A 462 -0.70 -36.99 -8.28
N VAL A 463 -0.56 -37.95 -9.21
CA VAL A 463 0.52 -37.97 -10.20
C VAL A 463 0.52 -36.69 -11.05
N ARG A 464 -0.67 -36.21 -11.45
CA ARG A 464 -0.76 -34.99 -12.27
C ARG A 464 -0.37 -33.72 -11.49
N SER A 465 -0.69 -33.64 -10.19
CA SER A 465 -0.29 -32.52 -9.35
C SER A 465 1.24 -32.40 -9.20
N PHE A 466 1.95 -33.52 -9.17
CA PHE A 466 3.42 -33.52 -9.14
C PHE A 466 4.09 -33.15 -10.48
N ASN A 467 3.39 -33.36 -11.61
CA ASN A 467 3.93 -33.06 -12.94
C ASN A 467 3.76 -31.59 -13.36
N GLN A 468 3.02 -30.78 -12.60
CA GLN A 468 2.73 -29.39 -12.94
C GLN A 468 3.56 -28.38 -12.11
N ASN A 469 4.29 -28.86 -11.14
CA ASN A 469 5.26 -28.10 -10.38
C ASN A 469 6.65 -28.39 -10.93
#